data_47c1f043c7f9a59d2c8c4d0beee4d0fa
#
_entry.id   47c1f043c7f9a59d2c8c4d0beee4d0fa
#
_cell.length_a   1.000
_cell.length_b   1.000
_cell.length_c   1.000
_cell.angle_alpha   90.00
_cell.angle_beta   90.00
_cell.angle_gamma   90.00
#
_symmetry.space_group_name_H-M   'P 1'
#
loop_
_entity.id
_entity.type
_entity.pdbx_description
1 polymer ?
#
loop_
_entity_poly.entity_id
_entity_poly.type
_entity_poly.pdbx_seq_one_letter_code
_entity_poly.pdbx_strand_id
1 'polypeptide(L)'
;EIFGDIAVFSGTSYPGTVTALEDVEAWLIPSEVLLLLVKQYPALALAIIHRLSERVLHYIGLVEDLSLRSVEARLASTLLRNAELQNEQLVVSRREWTTLDEMAIRLGTVRDVLSRAMKVLETENLIIVNKQSIQLLDPQGLAERAER
;
A
#
# COMPACT_ATOMS: atom_id res chain seq x y z
N GLU A 1 -6.33 10.83 9.13
CA GLU A 1 -6.72 9.42 8.91
C GLU A 1 -7.78 9.01 9.96
N ILE A 2 -8.67 8.05 9.62
CA ILE A 2 -9.68 7.53 10.57
C ILE A 2 -9.40 6.04 10.75
N PHE A 3 -9.43 5.58 11.99
CA PHE A 3 -9.35 4.16 12.35
C PHE A 3 -10.36 3.84 13.47
N GLY A 4 -10.68 2.54 13.66
CA GLY A 4 -11.64 2.10 14.66
C GLY A 4 -13.10 2.05 14.20
N ASP A 5 -13.43 2.63 13.05
CA ASP A 5 -14.77 2.64 12.45
C ASP A 5 -15.33 1.21 12.26
N ILE A 6 -14.53 0.26 11.84
CA ILE A 6 -14.92 -1.15 11.68
C ILE A 6 -15.45 -1.71 12.99
N ALA A 7 -14.78 -1.48 14.10
CA ALA A 7 -15.19 -1.98 15.42
C ALA A 7 -16.57 -1.45 15.84
N VAL A 8 -16.83 -0.16 15.54
CA VAL A 8 -18.14 0.47 15.87
C VAL A 8 -19.28 -0.19 15.11
N PHE A 9 -19.11 -0.41 13.79
CA PHE A 9 -20.20 -0.93 12.94
C PHE A 9 -20.31 -2.45 12.96
N SER A 10 -19.23 -3.19 13.25
CA SER A 10 -19.27 -4.64 13.41
C SER A 10 -19.72 -5.09 14.79
N GLY A 11 -19.70 -4.20 15.78
CA GLY A 11 -19.98 -4.54 17.17
C GLY A 11 -18.90 -5.42 17.83
N THR A 12 -17.70 -5.45 17.25
CA THR A 12 -16.55 -6.23 17.77
C THR A 12 -15.45 -5.30 18.26
N SER A 13 -14.44 -5.85 18.95
CA SER A 13 -13.23 -5.10 19.27
C SER A 13 -12.40 -4.86 18.00
N TYR A 14 -11.61 -3.78 18.00
CA TYR A 14 -10.70 -3.49 16.88
C TYR A 14 -9.65 -4.60 16.74
N PRO A 15 -9.44 -5.16 15.54
CA PRO A 15 -8.64 -6.38 15.37
C PRO A 15 -7.12 -6.16 15.38
N GLY A 16 -6.66 -4.95 15.59
CA GLY A 16 -5.25 -4.61 15.54
C GLY A 16 -4.82 -3.59 16.58
N THR A 17 -3.55 -3.22 16.54
CA THR A 17 -2.97 -2.13 17.31
C THR A 17 -2.59 -0.99 16.37
N VAL A 18 -2.92 0.24 16.76
CA VAL A 18 -2.49 1.45 16.05
C VAL A 18 -1.36 2.08 16.84
N THR A 19 -0.24 2.33 16.18
CA THR A 19 0.94 2.95 16.80
C THR A 19 1.25 4.24 16.07
N ALA A 20 1.39 5.34 16.80
CA ALA A 20 1.87 6.60 16.26
C ALA A 20 3.37 6.48 15.93
N LEU A 21 3.76 6.85 14.71
CA LEU A 21 5.16 6.87 14.25
C LEU A 21 5.83 8.22 14.47
N GLU A 22 5.04 9.25 14.72
CA GLU A 22 5.45 10.62 15.01
C GLU A 22 4.44 11.25 15.98
N ASP A 23 4.67 12.47 16.45
CA ASP A 23 3.72 13.19 17.28
C ASP A 23 2.43 13.44 16.51
N VAL A 24 1.30 12.98 17.06
CA VAL A 24 -0.03 13.10 16.44
C VAL A 24 -1.03 13.74 17.39
N GLU A 25 -1.91 14.54 16.84
CA GLU A 25 -3.11 15.02 17.50
C GLU A 25 -4.32 14.24 16.99
N ALA A 26 -5.12 13.67 17.89
CA ALA A 26 -6.23 12.80 17.52
C ALA A 26 -7.52 13.17 18.25
N TRP A 27 -8.64 13.11 17.54
CA TRP A 27 -9.99 13.21 18.10
C TRP A 27 -10.53 11.83 18.39
N LEU A 28 -10.95 11.61 19.63
CA LEU A 28 -11.61 10.38 20.05
C LEU A 28 -13.12 10.58 20.03
N ILE A 29 -13.85 9.81 19.22
CA ILE A 29 -15.30 9.85 19.13
C ILE A 29 -15.83 8.56 19.76
N PRO A 30 -16.60 8.62 20.86
CA PRO A 30 -17.25 7.43 21.43
C PRO A 30 -18.20 6.76 20.43
N SER A 31 -18.24 5.42 20.41
CA SER A 31 -19.06 4.64 19.48
C SER A 31 -20.54 5.02 19.52
N GLU A 32 -21.10 5.24 20.72
CA GLU A 32 -22.50 5.64 20.92
C GLU A 32 -22.81 6.99 20.28
N VAL A 33 -21.87 7.95 20.38
CA VAL A 33 -22.00 9.27 19.75
C VAL A 33 -21.98 9.14 18.24
N LEU A 34 -21.05 8.36 17.68
CA LEU A 34 -20.96 8.12 16.24
C LEU A 34 -22.25 7.47 15.71
N LEU A 35 -22.78 6.46 16.40
CA LEU A 35 -24.00 5.78 16.00
C LEU A 35 -25.24 6.71 16.06
N LEU A 36 -25.31 7.63 17.03
CA LEU A 36 -26.36 8.66 17.09
C LEU A 36 -26.23 9.63 15.90
N LEU A 37 -25.02 10.11 15.60
CA LEU A 37 -24.79 11.03 14.51
C LEU A 37 -25.14 10.40 13.14
N VAL A 38 -24.80 9.14 12.93
CA VAL A 38 -25.15 8.40 11.70
C VAL A 38 -26.65 8.28 11.51
N LYS A 39 -27.42 8.07 12.59
CA LYS A 39 -28.89 8.05 12.55
C LYS A 39 -29.51 9.43 12.29
N GLN A 40 -28.90 10.47 12.83
CA GLN A 40 -29.37 11.84 12.69
C GLN A 40 -29.02 12.48 11.36
N TYR A 41 -27.86 12.10 10.78
CA TYR A 41 -27.33 12.69 9.56
C TYR A 41 -27.08 11.61 8.48
N PRO A 42 -28.07 11.31 7.62
CA PRO A 42 -27.91 10.29 6.58
C PRO A 42 -26.74 10.53 5.63
N ALA A 43 -26.37 11.78 5.40
CA ALA A 43 -25.20 12.13 4.59
C ALA A 43 -23.89 11.61 5.21
N LEU A 44 -23.79 11.58 6.56
CA LEU A 44 -22.65 11.00 7.25
C LEU A 44 -22.58 9.48 7.05
N ALA A 45 -23.75 8.81 7.09
CA ALA A 45 -23.84 7.37 6.81
C ALA A 45 -23.34 7.05 5.41
N LEU A 46 -23.77 7.80 4.40
CA LEU A 46 -23.34 7.64 3.01
C LEU A 46 -21.82 7.87 2.85
N ALA A 47 -21.27 8.89 3.51
CA ALA A 47 -19.83 9.16 3.46
C ALA A 47 -19.02 8.00 4.07
N ILE A 48 -19.50 7.41 5.18
CA ILE A 48 -18.85 6.25 5.80
C ILE A 48 -18.96 5.02 4.89
N ILE A 49 -20.12 4.76 4.31
CA ILE A 49 -20.30 3.64 3.35
C ILE A 49 -19.37 3.79 2.15
N HIS A 50 -19.29 4.98 1.56
CA HIS A 50 -18.39 5.25 0.43
C HIS A 50 -16.94 4.93 0.81
N ARG A 51 -16.47 5.43 1.94
CA ARG A 51 -15.12 5.17 2.45
C ARG A 51 -14.85 3.68 2.71
N LEU A 52 -15.80 2.96 3.32
CA LEU A 52 -15.67 1.52 3.55
C LEU A 52 -15.64 0.76 2.22
N SER A 53 -16.42 1.19 1.23
CA SER A 53 -16.41 0.61 -0.12
C SER A 53 -15.06 0.80 -0.81
N GLU A 54 -14.46 1.99 -0.73
CA GLU A 54 -13.10 2.24 -1.25
C GLU A 54 -12.07 1.31 -0.59
N ARG A 55 -12.16 1.12 0.72
CA ARG A 55 -11.27 0.18 1.45
C ARG A 55 -11.47 -1.27 1.01
N VAL A 56 -12.71 -1.70 0.79
CA VAL A 56 -12.99 -3.06 0.28
C VAL A 56 -12.40 -3.24 -1.11
N LEU A 57 -12.59 -2.29 -2.03
CA LEU A 57 -11.97 -2.34 -3.36
C LEU A 57 -10.43 -2.39 -3.29
N HIS A 58 -9.84 -1.61 -2.38
CA HIS A 58 -8.40 -1.68 -2.14
C HIS A 58 -7.95 -3.07 -1.66
N TYR A 59 -8.68 -3.69 -0.72
CA TYR A 59 -8.35 -5.03 -0.23
C TYR A 59 -8.56 -6.12 -1.28
N ILE A 60 -9.58 -6.01 -2.13
CA ILE A 60 -9.78 -6.92 -3.27
C ILE A 60 -8.55 -6.85 -4.18
N GLY A 61 -8.07 -5.66 -4.55
CA GLY A 61 -6.86 -5.51 -5.33
C GLY A 61 -5.62 -6.12 -4.67
N LEU A 62 -5.46 -5.97 -3.34
CA LEU A 62 -4.37 -6.61 -2.60
C LEU A 62 -4.48 -8.14 -2.63
N VAL A 63 -5.67 -8.71 -2.49
CA VAL A 63 -5.90 -10.16 -2.55
C VAL A 63 -5.60 -10.70 -3.95
N GLU A 64 -6.03 -10.00 -5.00
CA GLU A 64 -5.70 -10.33 -6.38
C GLU A 64 -4.18 -10.30 -6.61
N ASP A 65 -3.51 -9.23 -6.19
CA ASP A 65 -2.07 -9.09 -6.28
C ASP A 65 -1.32 -10.22 -5.54
N LEU A 66 -1.78 -10.60 -4.35
CA LEU A 66 -1.14 -11.66 -3.55
C LEU A 66 -1.43 -13.07 -4.08
N SER A 67 -2.59 -13.29 -4.68
CA SER A 67 -3.06 -14.63 -5.08
C SER A 67 -2.70 -15.00 -6.52
N LEU A 68 -2.60 -14.01 -7.42
CA LEU A 68 -2.49 -14.25 -8.86
C LEU A 68 -1.17 -13.75 -9.47
N ARG A 69 -0.43 -12.88 -8.77
CA ARG A 69 0.79 -12.27 -9.31
C ARG A 69 2.06 -12.78 -8.63
N SER A 70 3.09 -13.01 -9.44
CA SER A 70 4.43 -13.31 -8.93
C SER A 70 4.99 -12.15 -8.09
N VAL A 71 6.00 -12.42 -7.26
CA VAL A 71 6.67 -11.35 -6.48
C VAL A 71 7.32 -10.33 -7.40
N GLU A 72 7.85 -10.76 -8.55
CA GLU A 72 8.41 -9.89 -9.58
C GLU A 72 7.34 -8.96 -10.16
N ALA A 73 6.14 -9.47 -10.46
CA ALA A 73 5.03 -8.68 -10.99
C ALA A 73 4.55 -7.62 -9.98
N ARG A 74 4.40 -8.01 -8.70
CA ARG A 74 4.04 -7.07 -7.63
C ARG A 74 5.12 -6.00 -7.42
N LEU A 75 6.39 -6.39 -7.48
CA LEU A 75 7.52 -5.47 -7.39
C LEU A 75 7.50 -4.49 -8.56
N ALA A 76 7.38 -4.98 -9.81
CA ALA A 76 7.34 -4.14 -11.00
C ALA A 76 6.18 -3.12 -10.95
N SER A 77 4.97 -3.58 -10.60
CA SER A 77 3.79 -2.72 -10.40
C SER A 77 4.01 -1.65 -9.33
N THR A 78 4.65 -2.02 -8.21
CA THR A 78 4.93 -1.09 -7.11
C THR A 78 5.98 -0.06 -7.51
N LEU A 79 7.02 -0.45 -8.23
CA LEU A 79 8.03 0.46 -8.74
C LEU A 79 7.43 1.47 -9.72
N LEU A 80 6.62 1.02 -10.67
CA LEU A 80 5.95 1.91 -11.64
C LEU A 80 5.03 2.94 -10.95
N ARG A 81 4.27 2.50 -9.96
CA ARG A 81 3.31 3.37 -9.22
C ARG A 81 4.00 4.45 -8.38
N ASN A 82 5.19 4.16 -7.85
CA ASN A 82 5.94 5.08 -6.99
C ASN A 82 7.09 5.79 -7.71
N ALA A 83 7.18 5.63 -9.04
CA ALA A 83 8.22 6.29 -9.83
C ALA A 83 7.90 7.78 -10.02
N GLU A 84 8.89 8.61 -9.76
CA GLU A 84 8.86 10.04 -10.00
C GLU A 84 9.87 10.40 -11.10
N LEU A 85 9.55 11.39 -11.92
CA LEU A 85 10.47 11.87 -12.93
C LEU A 85 11.50 12.81 -12.27
N GLN A 86 12.77 12.39 -12.24
CA GLN A 86 13.89 13.17 -11.71
C GLN A 86 15.00 13.23 -12.77
N ASN A 87 15.38 14.44 -13.20
CA ASN A 87 16.41 14.65 -14.22
C ASN A 87 16.22 13.79 -15.49
N GLU A 88 14.99 13.78 -16.03
CA GLU A 88 14.60 12.99 -17.21
C GLU A 88 14.65 11.45 -17.01
N GLN A 89 14.79 10.97 -15.79
CA GLN A 89 14.81 9.55 -15.43
C GLN A 89 13.68 9.23 -14.46
N LEU A 90 13.05 8.07 -14.61
CA LEU A 90 12.09 7.56 -13.66
C LEU A 90 12.83 6.89 -12.49
N VAL A 91 12.60 7.42 -11.31
CA VAL A 91 13.31 7.02 -10.09
C VAL A 91 12.32 6.81 -8.97
N VAL A 92 12.49 5.71 -8.23
CA VAL A 92 11.77 5.48 -6.97
C VAL A 92 12.74 5.77 -5.82
N SER A 93 12.45 6.81 -5.04
CA SER A 93 13.32 7.20 -3.93
C SER A 93 13.09 6.32 -2.70
N ARG A 94 14.13 6.09 -1.90
CA ARG A 94 14.07 5.29 -0.65
C ARG A 94 13.19 5.88 0.45
N ARG A 95 12.61 7.06 0.26
CA ARG A 95 11.62 7.61 1.19
C ARG A 95 10.37 6.76 1.32
N GLU A 96 10.07 5.95 0.28
CA GLU A 96 8.92 5.04 0.27
C GLU A 96 9.13 3.78 1.13
N TRP A 97 10.39 3.38 1.36
CA TRP A 97 10.78 2.29 2.26
C TRP A 97 12.22 2.51 2.76
N THR A 98 12.42 2.34 4.03
CA THR A 98 13.74 2.52 4.64
C THR A 98 14.61 1.27 4.55
N THR A 99 13.99 0.08 4.54
CA THR A 99 14.68 -1.22 4.49
C THR A 99 14.05 -2.20 3.49
N LEU A 100 14.82 -3.20 3.05
CA LEU A 100 14.31 -4.31 2.23
C LEU A 100 13.26 -5.15 2.97
N ASP A 101 13.37 -5.27 4.29
CA ASP A 101 12.39 -5.99 5.11
C ASP A 101 11.03 -5.29 5.09
N GLU A 102 11.03 -3.97 5.20
CA GLU A 102 9.82 -3.17 5.14
C GLU A 102 9.15 -3.24 3.76
N MET A 103 9.94 -3.19 2.69
CA MET A 103 9.45 -3.38 1.32
C MET A 103 8.89 -4.80 1.12
N ALA A 104 9.54 -5.82 1.66
CA ALA A 104 9.07 -7.20 1.58
C ALA A 104 7.72 -7.37 2.29
N ILE A 105 7.55 -6.79 3.48
CA ILE A 105 6.27 -6.78 4.20
C ILE A 105 5.16 -6.12 3.37
N ARG A 106 5.42 -4.95 2.79
CA ARG A 106 4.46 -4.24 1.94
C ARG A 106 4.06 -5.03 0.69
N LEU A 107 4.99 -5.83 0.15
CA LEU A 107 4.75 -6.70 -1.01
C LEU A 107 4.19 -8.08 -0.62
N GLY A 108 3.92 -8.33 0.68
CA GLY A 108 3.42 -9.62 1.16
C GLY A 108 4.39 -10.78 0.88
N THR A 109 5.68 -10.55 1.08
CA THR A 109 6.74 -11.55 0.85
C THR A 109 7.82 -11.46 1.94
N VAL A 110 8.88 -12.23 1.81
CA VAL A 110 10.05 -12.18 2.69
C VAL A 110 11.25 -11.60 1.96
N ARG A 111 12.21 -11.05 2.74
CA ARG A 111 13.39 -10.36 2.23
C ARG A 111 14.15 -11.13 1.15
N ASP A 112 14.39 -12.42 1.37
CA ASP A 112 15.18 -13.25 0.44
C ASP A 112 14.49 -13.43 -0.91
N VAL A 113 13.17 -13.56 -0.91
CA VAL A 113 12.37 -13.66 -2.14
C VAL A 113 12.36 -12.32 -2.86
N LEU A 114 12.17 -11.22 -2.14
CA LEU A 114 12.25 -9.87 -2.70
C LEU A 114 13.61 -9.59 -3.31
N SER A 115 14.71 -9.93 -2.59
CA SER A 115 16.07 -9.73 -3.08
C SER A 115 16.33 -10.49 -4.40
N ARG A 116 15.81 -11.72 -4.52
CA ARG A 116 15.88 -12.49 -5.78
C ARG A 116 15.08 -11.83 -6.90
N ALA A 117 13.86 -11.37 -6.62
CA ALA A 117 13.03 -10.66 -7.57
C ALA A 117 13.71 -9.38 -8.10
N MET A 118 14.31 -8.58 -7.21
CA MET A 118 15.07 -7.40 -7.60
C MET A 118 16.23 -7.76 -8.52
N LYS A 119 16.99 -8.82 -8.18
CA LYS A 119 18.12 -9.28 -9.00
C LYS A 119 17.68 -9.77 -10.38
N VAL A 120 16.52 -10.39 -10.51
CA VAL A 120 15.93 -10.76 -11.80
C VAL A 120 15.68 -9.52 -12.64
N LEU A 121 14.99 -8.51 -12.10
CA LEU A 121 14.70 -7.26 -12.82
C LEU A 121 15.97 -6.48 -13.19
N GLU A 122 17.01 -6.51 -12.35
CA GLU A 122 18.33 -5.93 -12.68
C GLU A 122 19.01 -6.70 -13.81
N THR A 123 19.00 -8.03 -13.79
CA THR A 123 19.62 -8.87 -14.82
C THR A 123 18.93 -8.69 -16.18
N GLU A 124 17.63 -8.43 -16.17
CA GLU A 124 16.82 -8.13 -17.36
C GLU A 124 16.98 -6.67 -17.83
N ASN A 125 17.84 -5.86 -17.17
CA ASN A 125 18.04 -4.43 -17.42
C ASN A 125 16.76 -3.59 -17.33
N LEU A 126 15.81 -3.99 -16.51
CA LEU A 126 14.58 -3.24 -16.27
C LEU A 126 14.77 -2.15 -15.22
N ILE A 127 15.66 -2.39 -14.24
CA ILE A 127 15.97 -1.47 -13.15
C ILE A 127 17.47 -1.42 -12.85
N ILE A 128 17.89 -0.33 -12.16
CA ILE A 128 19.18 -0.27 -11.44
C ILE A 128 18.90 0.04 -9.98
N VAL A 129 19.44 -0.78 -9.07
CA VAL A 129 19.32 -0.58 -7.63
C VAL A 129 20.52 0.19 -7.10
N ASN A 130 20.30 1.43 -6.68
CA ASN A 130 21.29 2.27 -6.03
C ASN A 130 21.10 2.28 -4.50
N LYS A 131 22.07 2.85 -3.77
CA LYS A 131 21.96 2.93 -2.28
C LYS A 131 20.74 3.71 -1.78
N GLN A 132 20.26 4.70 -2.52
CA GLN A 132 19.19 5.63 -2.09
C GLN A 132 17.98 5.62 -3.02
N SER A 133 18.01 4.88 -4.12
CA SER A 133 16.96 4.90 -5.13
C SER A 133 16.99 3.65 -6.00
N ILE A 134 15.88 3.38 -6.66
CA ILE A 134 15.78 2.42 -7.75
C ILE A 134 15.45 3.22 -9.02
N GLN A 135 16.30 3.15 -10.01
CA GLN A 135 16.07 3.77 -11.32
C GLN A 135 15.38 2.77 -12.23
N LEU A 136 14.33 3.20 -12.92
CA LEU A 136 13.64 2.42 -13.91
C LEU A 136 14.29 2.68 -15.28
N LEU A 137 14.85 1.63 -15.88
CA LEU A 137 15.51 1.71 -17.20
C LEU A 137 14.51 1.48 -18.32
N ASP A 138 13.64 0.50 -18.16
CA ASP A 138 12.60 0.15 -19.14
C ASP A 138 11.23 0.08 -18.47
N PRO A 139 10.51 1.22 -18.42
CA PRO A 139 9.17 1.27 -17.85
C PRO A 139 8.15 0.40 -18.59
N GLN A 140 8.32 0.21 -19.91
CA GLN A 140 7.42 -0.61 -20.70
C GLN A 140 7.62 -2.10 -20.40
N GLY A 141 8.86 -2.56 -20.36
CA GLY A 141 9.19 -3.94 -19.92
C GLY A 141 8.74 -4.23 -18.50
N LEU A 142 8.83 -3.24 -17.59
CA LEU A 142 8.27 -3.36 -16.24
C LEU A 142 6.75 -3.46 -16.24
N ALA A 143 6.04 -2.74 -17.11
CA ALA A 143 4.59 -2.84 -17.23
C ALA A 143 4.16 -4.23 -17.72
N GLU A 144 4.83 -4.77 -18.73
CA GLU A 144 4.60 -6.14 -19.21
C GLU A 144 4.88 -7.20 -18.13
N ARG A 145 5.92 -6.97 -17.31
CA ARG A 145 6.23 -7.86 -16.19
C ARG A 145 5.18 -7.76 -15.07
N ALA A 146 4.61 -6.59 -14.86
CA ALA A 146 3.57 -6.36 -13.85
C ALA A 146 2.23 -7.05 -14.19
N GLU A 147 1.99 -7.40 -15.44
CA GLU A 147 0.77 -8.09 -15.88
C GLU A 147 0.85 -9.63 -15.77
N ARG A 148 2.04 -10.19 -15.52
CA ARG A 148 2.29 -11.64 -15.40
C ARG A 148 2.19 -12.13 -13.96
#